data_86e1ed337e40715010bf58873879564c
#
_entry.id   86e1ed337e40715010bf58873879564c
#
_cell.length_a   1.000
_cell.length_b   1.000
_cell.length_c   1.000
_cell.angle_alpha   90.00
_cell.angle_beta   90.00
_cell.angle_gamma   90.00
#
_symmetry.space_group_name_H-M   'P 1'
#
loop_
_entity.id
_entity.type
_entity.pdbx_description
1 polymer ?
#
loop_
_entity_poly.entity_id
_entity_poly.type
_entity_poly.pdbx_seq_one_letter_code
_entity_poly.pdbx_strand_id
1 'polypeptide(L)'
;MIIWIASYPKSGNTWLRAMLSAYFYSNNGNFSFDLLDNIKEFPKHSEYLNKISVGKNLAEIAKEWIPAQAELNLKYSDCTFFLKTHSAICNIEGSNFTNKKNTLAAIYIVRDPRNIITSLSNHFNLSIEKSLELISDKNKIISNPTNENKNIGLTVLSNWQTHYQSWRDWKSVKVKIIKYEDLLYSPKDMLINILNFLKEFMKVKINENKINNVVKSTEFEKLKLYEKKYGFKESIAMTDQSKKFFNLGPNNNWKKLLDKETSETICKYFKNEMKELRYI
;
A
#
# COMPACT_ATOMS: atom_id res chain seq x y z
N MET A 1 4.05 -11.54 -15.03
CA MET A 1 4.70 -10.23 -14.75
C MET A 1 3.97 -9.53 -13.60
N ILE A 2 4.68 -8.62 -12.91
CA ILE A 2 4.19 -7.94 -11.69
C ILE A 2 3.20 -6.82 -12.04
N ILE A 3 2.07 -6.78 -11.31
CA ILE A 3 1.22 -5.60 -11.16
C ILE A 3 1.36 -5.10 -9.71
N TRP A 4 1.85 -3.88 -9.55
CA TRP A 4 2.03 -3.30 -8.23
C TRP A 4 0.72 -2.77 -7.64
N ILE A 5 0.53 -3.00 -6.33
CA ILE A 5 -0.43 -2.30 -5.49
C ILE A 5 0.39 -1.42 -4.54
N ALA A 6 0.58 -0.18 -4.94
CA ALA A 6 1.46 0.76 -4.27
C ALA A 6 0.70 1.82 -3.49
N SER A 7 1.26 2.28 -2.40
CA SER A 7 0.70 3.38 -1.61
C SER A 7 1.69 3.91 -0.58
N TYR A 8 1.53 5.16 -0.17
CA TYR A 8 2.03 5.59 1.12
C TYR A 8 1.35 4.77 2.25
N PRO A 9 2.03 4.44 3.37
CA PRO A 9 1.39 3.75 4.48
C PRO A 9 0.10 4.43 4.94
N LYS A 10 -0.87 3.64 5.41
CA LYS A 10 -2.18 4.10 5.93
C LYS A 10 -3.12 4.74 4.89
N SER A 11 -2.83 4.58 3.59
CA SER A 11 -3.68 5.08 2.49
C SER A 11 -4.78 4.11 2.05
N GLY A 12 -4.99 2.97 2.73
CA GLY A 12 -6.05 2.01 2.37
C GLY A 12 -5.58 0.81 1.55
N ASN A 13 -4.28 0.57 1.45
CA ASN A 13 -3.70 -0.54 0.69
C ASN A 13 -4.30 -1.90 1.09
N THR A 14 -4.41 -2.18 2.39
CA THR A 14 -4.98 -3.44 2.91
C THR A 14 -6.42 -3.64 2.47
N TRP A 15 -7.24 -2.59 2.43
CA TRP A 15 -8.62 -2.68 1.95
C TRP A 15 -8.69 -2.97 0.44
N LEU A 16 -7.91 -2.24 -0.37
CA LEU A 16 -7.81 -2.51 -1.80
C LEU A 16 -7.34 -3.95 -2.07
N ARG A 17 -6.31 -4.41 -1.34
CA ARG A 17 -5.84 -5.80 -1.42
C ARG A 17 -6.93 -6.80 -1.05
N ALA A 18 -7.71 -6.54 0.00
CA ALA A 18 -8.82 -7.40 0.40
C ALA A 18 -9.84 -7.53 -0.74
N MET A 19 -10.21 -6.41 -1.39
CA MET A 19 -11.12 -6.43 -2.54
C MET A 19 -10.54 -7.21 -3.72
N LEU A 20 -9.29 -6.95 -4.10
CA LEU A 20 -8.64 -7.66 -5.22
C LEU A 20 -8.39 -9.13 -4.89
N SER A 21 -7.98 -9.45 -3.67
CA SER A 21 -7.80 -10.83 -3.24
C SER A 21 -9.11 -11.62 -3.27
N ALA A 22 -10.20 -11.05 -2.75
CA ALA A 22 -11.52 -11.66 -2.82
C ALA A 22 -11.99 -11.84 -4.26
N TYR A 23 -11.70 -10.86 -5.14
CA TYR A 23 -12.12 -10.96 -6.54
C TYR A 23 -11.33 -12.01 -7.31
N PHE A 24 -10.03 -12.06 -7.20
CA PHE A 24 -9.17 -12.91 -8.03
C PHE A 24 -8.96 -14.31 -7.46
N TYR A 25 -8.94 -14.46 -6.13
CA TYR A 25 -8.52 -15.70 -5.45
C TYR A 25 -9.62 -16.41 -4.67
N SER A 26 -10.87 -15.86 -4.63
CA SER A 26 -12.02 -16.61 -4.16
C SER A 26 -12.91 -17.07 -5.32
N ASN A 27 -13.73 -18.08 -5.10
CA ASN A 27 -14.67 -18.57 -6.12
C ASN A 27 -15.85 -17.59 -6.33
N ASN A 28 -16.36 -17.01 -5.26
CA ASN A 28 -17.62 -16.26 -5.23
C ASN A 28 -17.48 -14.78 -4.84
N GLY A 29 -16.26 -14.30 -4.56
CA GLY A 29 -16.00 -12.92 -4.14
C GLY A 29 -16.08 -12.70 -2.62
N ASN A 30 -16.31 -13.72 -1.81
CA ASN A 30 -16.25 -13.58 -0.38
C ASN A 30 -14.81 -13.50 0.12
N PHE A 31 -14.56 -12.53 0.99
CA PHE A 31 -13.24 -12.28 1.56
C PHE A 31 -13.01 -13.10 2.84
N SER A 32 -11.77 -13.55 3.00
CA SER A 32 -11.17 -14.03 4.24
C SER A 32 -9.71 -13.57 4.32
N PHE A 33 -9.12 -13.49 5.51
CA PHE A 33 -7.77 -12.93 5.68
C PHE A 33 -6.65 -13.75 5.02
N ASP A 34 -6.83 -15.07 4.91
CA ASP A 34 -5.89 -15.97 4.20
C ASP A 34 -5.73 -15.59 2.72
N LEU A 35 -6.76 -15.02 2.09
CA LEU A 35 -6.67 -14.56 0.70
C LEU A 35 -5.63 -13.45 0.49
N LEU A 36 -5.30 -12.67 1.54
CA LEU A 36 -4.25 -11.65 1.47
C LEU A 36 -2.85 -12.24 1.24
N ASP A 37 -2.63 -13.48 1.61
CA ASP A 37 -1.35 -14.18 1.40
C ASP A 37 -1.04 -14.38 -0.11
N ASN A 38 -2.04 -14.23 -0.99
CA ASN A 38 -1.84 -14.24 -2.45
C ASN A 38 -1.25 -12.92 -2.99
N ILE A 39 -1.29 -11.83 -2.23
CA ILE A 39 -0.73 -10.52 -2.61
C ILE A 39 0.31 -10.12 -1.56
N LYS A 40 1.51 -10.64 -1.74
CA LYS A 40 2.62 -10.47 -0.80
C LYS A 40 3.24 -9.09 -0.89
N GLU A 41 3.90 -8.66 0.19
CA GLU A 41 4.61 -7.38 0.23
C GLU A 41 6.06 -7.52 -0.24
N PHE A 42 6.46 -6.69 -1.18
CA PHE A 42 7.85 -6.56 -1.63
C PHE A 42 8.44 -5.21 -1.14
N PRO A 43 9.65 -5.18 -0.64
CA PRO A 43 10.66 -6.25 -0.52
C PRO A 43 10.60 -7.02 0.81
N LYS A 44 9.53 -6.90 1.57
CA LYS A 44 9.42 -7.37 2.98
C LYS A 44 9.32 -8.88 3.15
N HIS A 45 8.85 -9.62 2.13
CA HIS A 45 8.57 -11.05 2.29
C HIS A 45 9.84 -11.91 2.27
N SER A 46 9.94 -12.87 3.19
CA SER A 46 11.12 -13.75 3.37
C SER A 46 11.53 -14.52 2.11
N GLU A 47 10.58 -14.89 1.26
CA GLU A 47 10.87 -15.60 0.00
C GLU A 47 11.74 -14.77 -0.96
N TYR A 48 11.70 -13.43 -0.84
CA TYR A 48 12.49 -12.53 -1.68
C TYR A 48 13.80 -12.13 -1.05
N LEU A 49 13.91 -12.33 0.27
CA LEU A 49 14.96 -11.78 1.10
C LEU A 49 15.98 -12.81 1.58
N ASN A 50 15.74 -14.11 1.37
CA ASN A 50 16.71 -15.16 1.76
C ASN A 50 18.09 -14.99 1.10
N LYS A 51 18.16 -14.18 0.02
CA LYS A 51 19.41 -13.78 -0.64
C LYS A 51 19.83 -12.34 -0.33
N ILE A 52 18.91 -11.50 0.16
CA ILE A 52 19.13 -10.07 0.48
C ILE A 52 19.42 -9.98 1.98
N SER A 53 20.54 -10.46 2.41
CA SER A 53 20.73 -10.82 3.79
C SER A 53 21.24 -9.69 4.70
N VAL A 54 21.16 -10.03 5.90
CA VAL A 54 21.78 -9.60 7.15
C VAL A 54 23.03 -8.74 6.98
N GLY A 55 22.95 -7.52 7.53
CA GLY A 55 24.10 -6.62 7.64
C GLY A 55 24.38 -5.72 6.45
N LYS A 56 23.63 -5.83 5.35
CA LYS A 56 23.78 -4.98 4.17
C LYS A 56 23.22 -3.57 4.37
N ASN A 57 23.88 -2.57 3.82
CA ASN A 57 23.36 -1.20 3.74
C ASN A 57 22.28 -1.07 2.65
N LEU A 58 21.63 0.10 2.59
CA LEU A 58 20.54 0.32 1.62
C LEU A 58 20.98 0.13 0.17
N ALA A 59 22.18 0.57 -0.20
CA ALA A 59 22.69 0.47 -1.57
C ALA A 59 22.91 -1.00 -1.98
N GLU A 60 23.44 -1.82 -1.08
CA GLU A 60 23.61 -3.26 -1.30
C GLU A 60 22.25 -3.98 -1.44
N ILE A 61 21.26 -3.61 -0.64
CA ILE A 61 19.91 -4.13 -0.75
C ILE A 61 19.23 -3.71 -2.06
N ALA A 62 19.42 -2.46 -2.48
CA ALA A 62 18.84 -1.94 -3.70
C ALA A 62 19.33 -2.68 -4.96
N LYS A 63 20.58 -3.14 -4.98
CA LYS A 63 21.12 -3.96 -6.08
C LYS A 63 20.37 -5.27 -6.31
N GLU A 64 19.72 -5.79 -5.28
CA GLU A 64 18.98 -7.05 -5.33
C GLU A 64 17.53 -6.88 -5.78
N TRP A 65 16.95 -5.66 -5.78
CA TRP A 65 15.53 -5.47 -6.11
C TRP A 65 15.15 -5.96 -7.51
N ILE A 66 15.92 -5.59 -8.52
CA ILE A 66 15.66 -5.98 -9.92
C ILE A 66 15.88 -7.49 -10.13
N PRO A 67 17.00 -8.10 -9.66
CA PRO A 67 17.18 -9.55 -9.72
C PRO A 67 16.08 -10.34 -9.04
N ALA A 68 15.66 -9.94 -7.83
CA ALA A 68 14.59 -10.60 -7.10
C ALA A 68 13.26 -10.56 -7.86
N GLN A 69 12.91 -9.41 -8.45
CA GLN A 69 11.71 -9.27 -9.28
C GLN A 69 11.78 -10.10 -10.56
N ALA A 70 12.95 -10.19 -11.19
CA ALA A 70 13.15 -11.03 -12.37
C ALA A 70 13.00 -12.51 -12.03
N GLU A 71 13.53 -12.98 -10.90
CA GLU A 71 13.35 -14.35 -10.40
C GLU A 71 11.88 -14.69 -10.15
N LEU A 72 11.12 -13.74 -9.54
CA LEU A 72 9.68 -13.89 -9.37
C LEU A 72 8.93 -13.99 -10.70
N ASN A 73 9.29 -13.17 -11.68
CA ASN A 73 8.69 -13.24 -13.00
C ASN A 73 8.98 -14.56 -13.71
N LEU A 74 10.16 -15.15 -13.51
CA LEU A 74 10.49 -16.48 -14.00
C LEU A 74 9.69 -17.57 -13.27
N LYS A 75 9.60 -17.48 -11.94
CA LYS A 75 8.82 -18.43 -11.12
C LYS A 75 7.34 -18.45 -11.50
N TYR A 76 6.78 -17.30 -11.88
CA TYR A 76 5.38 -17.13 -12.28
C TYR A 76 5.27 -16.77 -13.76
N SER A 77 6.08 -17.41 -14.64
CA SER A 77 6.21 -17.06 -16.08
C SER A 77 4.87 -17.03 -16.84
N ASP A 78 3.95 -17.92 -16.47
CA ASP A 78 2.69 -18.12 -17.20
C ASP A 78 1.54 -17.26 -16.68
N CYS A 79 1.79 -16.41 -15.66
CA CYS A 79 0.73 -15.59 -15.07
C CYS A 79 1.17 -14.16 -14.72
N THR A 80 0.16 -13.32 -14.64
CA THR A 80 0.25 -11.98 -14.04
C THR A 80 -0.11 -12.11 -12.57
N PHE A 81 0.67 -11.48 -11.70
CA PHE A 81 0.45 -11.53 -10.26
C PHE A 81 0.62 -10.16 -9.60
N PHE A 82 0.00 -10.00 -8.45
CA PHE A 82 0.05 -8.76 -7.70
C PHE A 82 1.12 -8.80 -6.61
N LEU A 83 1.81 -7.68 -6.42
CA LEU A 83 2.65 -7.43 -5.25
C LEU A 83 2.26 -6.11 -4.60
N LYS A 84 2.19 -6.11 -3.26
CA LYS A 84 2.06 -4.89 -2.46
C LYS A 84 3.41 -4.24 -2.29
N THR A 85 3.45 -2.90 -2.30
CA THR A 85 4.62 -2.15 -1.85
C THR A 85 4.25 -0.83 -1.19
N HIS A 86 5.12 -0.40 -0.26
CA HIS A 86 5.15 0.95 0.28
C HIS A 86 6.42 1.71 -0.14
N SER A 87 7.22 1.15 -1.05
CA SER A 87 8.37 1.88 -1.60
C SER A 87 7.93 2.93 -2.61
N ALA A 88 8.57 4.09 -2.57
CA ALA A 88 8.57 5.03 -3.67
C ALA A 88 9.27 4.41 -4.89
N ILE A 89 8.98 4.88 -6.10
CA ILE A 89 9.84 4.67 -7.26
C ILE A 89 11.10 5.51 -7.02
N CYS A 90 12.21 4.83 -6.83
CA CYS A 90 13.49 5.46 -6.49
C CYS A 90 14.66 4.81 -7.23
N ASN A 91 15.77 5.53 -7.25
CA ASN A 91 17.07 5.03 -7.67
C ASN A 91 18.06 5.24 -6.52
N ILE A 92 18.70 4.18 -6.07
CA ILE A 92 19.71 4.21 -5.02
C ILE A 92 21.04 3.79 -5.63
N GLU A 93 21.96 4.73 -5.78
CA GLU A 93 23.29 4.50 -6.35
C GLU A 93 23.26 3.70 -7.66
N GLY A 94 22.38 4.08 -8.60
CA GLY A 94 22.20 3.42 -9.90
C GLY A 94 21.24 2.23 -9.90
N SER A 95 20.77 1.77 -8.74
CA SER A 95 19.83 0.66 -8.61
C SER A 95 18.39 1.17 -8.52
N ASN A 96 17.57 0.88 -9.53
CA ASN A 96 16.15 1.24 -9.56
C ASN A 96 15.33 0.29 -8.68
N PHE A 97 14.29 0.82 -8.01
CA PHE A 97 13.35 0.01 -7.27
C PHE A 97 12.67 -1.05 -8.15
N THR A 98 12.23 -0.66 -9.35
CA THR A 98 11.66 -1.56 -10.36
C THR A 98 11.88 -1.00 -11.77
N ASN A 99 11.53 -1.78 -12.81
CA ASN A 99 11.63 -1.37 -14.19
C ASN A 99 10.52 -1.98 -15.06
N LYS A 100 10.41 -1.51 -16.32
CA LYS A 100 9.38 -2.01 -17.27
C LYS A 100 9.57 -3.48 -17.69
N LYS A 101 10.75 -4.06 -17.51
CA LYS A 101 10.98 -5.48 -17.84
C LYS A 101 10.32 -6.40 -16.80
N ASN A 102 10.25 -5.94 -15.56
CA ASN A 102 9.69 -6.69 -14.46
C ASN A 102 8.23 -6.33 -14.16
N THR A 103 7.78 -5.13 -14.56
CA THR A 103 6.49 -4.57 -14.20
C THR A 103 5.59 -4.41 -15.42
N LEU A 104 4.36 -4.86 -15.29
CA LEU A 104 3.33 -4.77 -16.32
C LEU A 104 2.50 -3.47 -16.16
N ALA A 105 2.07 -3.20 -14.92
CA ALA A 105 1.28 -2.02 -14.55
C ALA A 105 1.38 -1.75 -13.05
N ALA A 106 0.80 -0.63 -12.60
CA ALA A 106 0.64 -0.34 -11.18
C ALA A 106 -0.73 0.29 -10.87
N ILE A 107 -1.24 0.01 -9.68
CA ILE A 107 -2.36 0.71 -9.05
C ILE A 107 -1.79 1.41 -7.83
N TYR A 108 -1.89 2.73 -7.81
CA TYR A 108 -1.45 3.55 -6.68
C TYR A 108 -2.64 4.13 -5.93
N ILE A 109 -2.80 3.76 -4.66
CA ILE A 109 -3.84 4.34 -3.83
C ILE A 109 -3.27 5.49 -3.00
N VAL A 110 -3.87 6.67 -3.17
CA VAL A 110 -3.54 7.89 -2.45
C VAL A 110 -4.64 8.25 -1.45
N ARG A 111 -4.29 8.93 -0.38
CA ARG A 111 -5.22 9.41 0.65
C ARG A 111 -4.83 10.81 1.11
N ASP A 112 -5.81 11.58 1.59
CA ASP A 112 -5.59 12.89 2.20
C ASP A 112 -4.53 12.79 3.32
N PRO A 113 -3.39 13.53 3.21
CA PRO A 113 -2.30 13.43 4.18
C PRO A 113 -2.72 13.79 5.60
N ARG A 114 -3.75 14.61 5.79
CA ARG A 114 -4.33 14.93 7.09
C ARG A 114 -4.95 13.70 7.75
N ASN A 115 -5.62 12.85 6.99
CA ASN A 115 -6.15 11.56 7.48
C ASN A 115 -5.06 10.48 7.63
N ILE A 116 -3.95 10.59 6.89
CA ILE A 116 -2.80 9.69 7.06
C ILE A 116 -2.16 9.94 8.43
N ILE A 117 -1.91 11.20 8.81
CA ILE A 117 -1.28 11.57 10.09
C ILE A 117 -2.05 10.99 11.27
N THR A 118 -3.36 11.18 11.31
CA THR A 118 -4.20 10.63 12.39
C THR A 118 -4.17 9.10 12.43
N SER A 119 -4.07 8.45 11.26
CA SER A 119 -3.94 6.99 11.18
C SER A 119 -2.56 6.48 11.56
N LEU A 120 -1.48 7.21 11.26
CA LEU A 120 -0.10 6.89 11.68
C LEU A 120 0.07 7.03 13.18
N SER A 121 -0.44 8.15 13.74
CA SER A 121 -0.43 8.40 15.18
C SER A 121 -1.04 7.22 15.95
N ASN A 122 -2.21 6.75 15.53
CA ASN A 122 -2.84 5.58 16.16
C ASN A 122 -2.02 4.29 15.96
N HIS A 123 -1.55 4.04 14.72
CA HIS A 123 -0.92 2.77 14.36
C HIS A 123 0.45 2.57 15.01
N PHE A 124 1.27 3.62 15.05
CA PHE A 124 2.62 3.58 15.63
C PHE A 124 2.70 4.14 17.05
N ASN A 125 1.57 4.50 17.66
CA ASN A 125 1.50 5.14 18.98
C ASN A 125 2.37 6.40 19.07
N LEU A 126 2.29 7.24 18.02
CA LEU A 126 3.03 8.49 17.92
C LEU A 126 2.15 9.68 18.28
N SER A 127 2.77 10.79 18.69
CA SER A 127 2.06 12.07 18.71
C SER A 127 1.74 12.55 17.28
N ILE A 128 0.84 13.54 17.15
CA ILE A 128 0.50 14.15 15.85
C ILE A 128 1.74 14.81 15.23
N GLU A 129 2.54 15.52 16.04
CA GLU A 129 3.78 16.18 15.62
C GLU A 129 4.78 15.18 15.05
N LYS A 130 5.05 14.07 15.76
CA LYS A 130 5.93 12.98 15.26
C LYS A 130 5.39 12.33 13.99
N SER A 131 4.07 12.23 13.86
CA SER A 131 3.44 11.71 12.64
C SER A 131 3.59 12.69 11.47
N LEU A 132 3.54 14.00 11.74
CA LEU A 132 3.81 15.05 10.75
C LEU A 132 5.28 15.04 10.32
N GLU A 133 6.22 14.94 11.25
CA GLU A 133 7.65 14.77 10.96
C GLU A 133 7.89 13.56 10.04
N LEU A 134 7.25 12.42 10.35
CA LEU A 134 7.39 11.20 9.57
C LEU A 134 6.95 11.38 8.11
N ILE A 135 5.77 12.00 7.87
CA ILE A 135 5.27 12.16 6.49
C ILE A 135 5.95 13.29 5.73
N SER A 136 6.69 14.17 6.42
CA SER A 136 7.45 15.29 5.84
C SER A 136 8.93 14.95 5.59
N ASP A 137 9.44 13.85 6.12
CA ASP A 137 10.84 13.44 5.99
C ASP A 137 11.14 12.87 4.60
N LYS A 138 11.88 13.65 3.79
CA LYS A 138 12.28 13.25 2.42
C LYS A 138 13.23 12.04 2.37
N ASN A 139 13.94 11.77 3.46
CA ASN A 139 14.90 10.69 3.56
C ASN A 139 14.33 9.47 4.30
N LYS A 140 13.01 9.44 4.51
CA LYS A 140 12.39 8.39 5.29
C LYS A 140 12.56 7.01 4.67
N ILE A 141 13.19 6.14 5.45
CA ILE A 141 13.31 4.71 5.19
C ILE A 141 12.66 3.99 6.35
N ILE A 142 11.89 2.96 6.05
CA ILE A 142 11.32 2.08 7.06
C ILE A 142 12.06 0.75 6.99
N SER A 143 12.58 0.31 8.12
CA SER A 143 13.06 -1.06 8.32
C SER A 143 12.03 -1.85 9.13
N ASN A 144 11.87 -3.12 8.80
CA ASN A 144 11.13 -4.04 9.66
C ASN A 144 12.16 -4.99 10.29
N PRO A 145 12.68 -4.68 11.48
CA PRO A 145 13.58 -5.59 12.17
C PRO A 145 12.79 -6.85 12.55
N THR A 146 13.23 -8.02 12.10
CA THR A 146 12.93 -9.27 12.79
C THR A 146 13.90 -9.39 13.96
N ASN A 147 13.58 -10.15 14.99
CA ASN A 147 14.44 -10.34 16.17
C ASN A 147 15.87 -10.84 15.83
N GLU A 148 16.06 -11.37 14.63
CA GLU A 148 17.34 -11.93 14.18
C GLU A 148 18.09 -11.03 13.19
N ASN A 149 17.40 -10.08 12.48
CA ASN A 149 18.01 -9.32 11.39
C ASN A 149 17.50 -7.88 11.31
N LYS A 150 18.32 -6.92 11.68
CA LYS A 150 17.96 -5.49 11.76
C LYS A 150 17.67 -4.79 10.42
N ASN A 151 18.01 -5.38 9.26
CA ASN A 151 17.96 -4.71 7.96
C ASN A 151 17.11 -5.42 6.89
N ILE A 152 16.27 -6.38 7.27
CA ILE A 152 15.41 -7.08 6.30
C ILE A 152 14.24 -6.19 5.88
N GLY A 153 14.07 -6.01 4.56
CA GLY A 153 12.91 -5.34 3.99
C GLY A 153 12.94 -3.82 4.11
N LEU A 154 14.08 -3.19 3.85
CA LEU A 154 14.16 -1.73 3.76
C LEU A 154 13.20 -1.20 2.69
N THR A 155 12.32 -0.31 3.10
CA THR A 155 11.35 0.37 2.25
C THR A 155 11.71 1.84 2.16
N VAL A 156 12.05 2.32 0.97
CA VAL A 156 12.31 3.74 0.73
C VAL A 156 10.98 4.46 0.64
N LEU A 157 10.58 5.11 1.73
CA LEU A 157 9.29 5.76 1.82
C LEU A 157 9.34 7.19 1.25
N SER A 158 10.39 7.95 1.58
CA SER A 158 10.44 9.40 1.38
C SER A 158 9.28 10.13 2.09
N ASN A 159 9.05 11.42 1.82
CA ASN A 159 7.84 12.10 2.29
C ASN A 159 6.63 11.75 1.42
N TRP A 160 5.42 12.09 1.89
CA TRP A 160 4.17 11.80 1.19
C TRP A 160 4.12 12.37 -0.23
N GLN A 161 4.59 13.61 -0.42
CA GLN A 161 4.62 14.30 -1.72
C GLN A 161 5.52 13.58 -2.72
N THR A 162 6.78 13.36 -2.36
CA THR A 162 7.77 12.69 -3.23
C THR A 162 7.35 11.27 -3.56
N HIS A 163 6.79 10.55 -2.57
CA HIS A 163 6.26 9.21 -2.77
C HIS A 163 5.14 9.19 -3.82
N TYR A 164 4.15 10.08 -3.70
CA TYR A 164 3.06 10.20 -4.67
C TYR A 164 3.58 10.58 -6.05
N GLN A 165 4.41 11.63 -6.14
CA GLN A 165 5.00 12.08 -7.39
C GLN A 165 5.80 10.97 -8.09
N SER A 166 6.56 10.17 -7.34
CA SER A 166 7.40 9.12 -7.90
C SER A 166 6.58 8.08 -8.68
N TRP A 167 5.41 7.69 -8.21
CA TRP A 167 4.50 6.78 -8.90
C TRP A 167 3.71 7.46 -10.01
N ARG A 168 3.20 8.69 -9.77
CA ARG A 168 2.45 9.48 -10.75
C ARG A 168 3.27 9.76 -12.02
N ASP A 169 4.53 10.10 -11.82
CA ASP A 169 5.44 10.54 -12.89
C ASP A 169 6.21 9.39 -13.53
N TRP A 170 6.08 8.18 -13.03
CA TRP A 170 6.73 7.01 -13.59
C TRP A 170 6.09 6.57 -14.90
N LYS A 171 6.66 7.04 -16.03
CA LYS A 171 6.12 6.83 -17.38
C LYS A 171 6.50 5.48 -18.03
N SER A 172 7.29 4.65 -17.35
CA SER A 172 7.75 3.37 -17.92
C SER A 172 6.63 2.35 -18.12
N VAL A 173 5.57 2.43 -17.31
CA VAL A 173 4.35 1.60 -17.39
C VAL A 173 3.13 2.44 -17.08
N LYS A 174 1.92 1.91 -17.38
CA LYS A 174 0.68 2.56 -16.96
C LYS A 174 0.49 2.46 -15.45
N VAL A 175 0.27 3.60 -14.81
CA VAL A 175 -0.04 3.72 -13.39
C VAL A 175 -1.45 4.29 -13.22
N LYS A 176 -2.33 3.52 -12.58
CA LYS A 176 -3.67 3.98 -12.22
C LYS A 176 -3.66 4.57 -10.82
N ILE A 177 -3.86 5.88 -10.73
CA ILE A 177 -4.05 6.56 -9.43
C ILE A 177 -5.51 6.43 -9.02
N ILE A 178 -5.75 6.00 -7.78
CA ILE A 178 -7.07 5.98 -7.15
C ILE A 178 -7.02 6.68 -5.80
N LYS A 179 -8.08 7.38 -5.43
CA LYS A 179 -8.19 8.01 -4.11
C LYS A 179 -8.89 7.06 -3.15
N TYR A 180 -8.39 6.97 -1.92
CA TYR A 180 -9.06 6.24 -0.84
C TYR A 180 -10.50 6.73 -0.62
N GLU A 181 -10.69 8.04 -0.73
CA GLU A 181 -11.97 8.71 -0.54
C GLU A 181 -12.99 8.30 -1.61
N ASP A 182 -12.56 8.14 -2.88
CA ASP A 182 -13.43 7.66 -3.96
C ASP A 182 -13.79 6.19 -3.76
N LEU A 183 -12.81 5.37 -3.32
CA LEU A 183 -13.05 3.97 -2.97
C LEU A 183 -14.03 3.85 -1.80
N LEU A 184 -13.98 4.76 -0.82
CA LEU A 184 -14.89 4.80 0.31
C LEU A 184 -16.30 5.23 -0.09
N TYR A 185 -16.41 6.21 -0.99
CA TYR A 185 -17.70 6.75 -1.45
C TYR A 185 -18.45 5.76 -2.36
N SER A 186 -17.77 5.14 -3.32
CA SER A 186 -18.36 4.24 -4.31
C SER A 186 -17.49 2.98 -4.52
N PRO A 187 -17.43 2.06 -3.54
CA PRO A 187 -16.54 0.90 -3.60
C PRO A 187 -16.83 -0.02 -4.79
N LYS A 188 -18.11 -0.19 -5.18
CA LYS A 188 -18.52 -1.00 -6.34
C LYS A 188 -17.99 -0.40 -7.64
N ASP A 189 -18.25 0.89 -7.88
CA ASP A 189 -17.86 1.56 -9.12
C ASP A 189 -16.33 1.65 -9.24
N MET A 190 -15.67 1.92 -8.11
CA MET A 190 -14.21 1.95 -8.07
C MET A 190 -13.60 0.57 -8.35
N LEU A 191 -14.17 -0.51 -7.81
CA LEU A 191 -13.73 -1.87 -8.13
C LEU A 191 -13.91 -2.16 -9.63
N ILE A 192 -15.07 -1.84 -10.22
CA ILE A 192 -15.32 -1.99 -11.66
C ILE A 192 -14.28 -1.19 -12.48
N ASN A 193 -14.01 0.04 -12.09
CA ASN A 193 -13.03 0.90 -12.75
C ASN A 193 -11.61 0.30 -12.71
N ILE A 194 -11.22 -0.29 -11.56
CA ILE A 194 -9.95 -0.99 -11.42
C ILE A 194 -9.92 -2.26 -12.29
N LEU A 195 -10.98 -3.06 -12.28
CA LEU A 195 -11.06 -4.27 -13.10
C LEU A 195 -11.02 -3.95 -14.59
N ASN A 196 -11.63 -2.85 -15.04
CA ASN A 196 -11.54 -2.40 -16.43
C ASN A 196 -10.11 -1.97 -16.80
N PHE A 197 -9.40 -1.29 -15.92
CA PHE A 197 -7.97 -1.00 -16.11
C PHE A 197 -7.15 -2.29 -16.23
N LEU A 198 -7.41 -3.28 -15.38
CA LEU A 198 -6.68 -4.56 -15.39
C LEU A 198 -6.94 -5.39 -16.64
N LYS A 199 -8.09 -5.22 -17.33
CA LYS A 199 -8.37 -5.88 -18.62
C LYS A 199 -7.35 -5.55 -19.71
N GLU A 200 -6.66 -4.43 -19.62
CA GLU A 200 -5.61 -4.07 -20.57
C GLU A 200 -4.38 -4.98 -20.47
N PHE A 201 -4.20 -5.67 -19.35
CA PHE A 201 -2.98 -6.40 -19.01
C PHE A 201 -3.20 -7.87 -18.74
N MET A 202 -4.41 -8.28 -18.38
CA MET A 202 -4.73 -9.66 -18.03
C MET A 202 -6.19 -9.99 -18.37
N LYS A 203 -6.49 -11.29 -18.48
CA LYS A 203 -7.88 -11.73 -18.67
C LYS A 203 -8.70 -11.46 -17.40
N VAL A 204 -9.65 -10.54 -17.47
CA VAL A 204 -10.58 -10.20 -16.39
C VAL A 204 -12.02 -10.38 -16.88
N LYS A 205 -12.76 -11.29 -16.28
CA LYS A 205 -14.20 -11.46 -16.53
C LYS A 205 -14.99 -10.69 -15.49
N ILE A 206 -15.68 -9.62 -15.89
CA ILE A 206 -16.56 -8.88 -14.99
C ILE A 206 -17.75 -9.76 -14.60
N ASN A 207 -17.94 -9.94 -13.30
CA ASN A 207 -19.06 -10.69 -12.72
C ASN A 207 -19.69 -9.85 -11.61
N GLU A 208 -20.92 -9.40 -11.86
CA GLU A 208 -21.60 -8.46 -10.96
C GLU A 208 -21.91 -9.06 -9.58
N ASN A 209 -22.36 -10.32 -9.53
CA ASN A 209 -22.61 -11.01 -8.26
C ASN A 209 -21.32 -11.14 -7.44
N LYS A 210 -20.20 -11.47 -8.09
CA LYS A 210 -18.89 -11.54 -7.45
C LYS A 210 -18.46 -10.17 -6.92
N ILE A 211 -18.65 -9.11 -7.70
CA ILE A 211 -18.36 -7.73 -7.28
C ILE A 211 -19.19 -7.35 -6.04
N ASN A 212 -20.48 -7.63 -6.06
CA ASN A 212 -21.36 -7.34 -4.92
C ASN A 212 -20.90 -8.09 -3.65
N ASN A 213 -20.51 -9.36 -3.78
CA ASN A 213 -19.97 -10.14 -2.66
C ASN A 213 -18.63 -9.58 -2.15
N VAL A 214 -17.73 -9.17 -3.05
CA VAL A 214 -16.47 -8.51 -2.67
C VAL A 214 -16.76 -7.28 -1.83
N VAL A 215 -17.57 -6.35 -2.35
CA VAL A 215 -17.90 -5.10 -1.65
C VAL A 215 -18.50 -5.40 -0.28
N LYS A 216 -19.50 -6.29 -0.22
CA LYS A 216 -20.16 -6.67 1.03
C LYS A 216 -19.24 -7.35 2.03
N SER A 217 -18.34 -8.25 1.59
CA SER A 217 -17.46 -9.00 2.50
C SER A 217 -16.23 -8.21 2.95
N THR A 218 -15.86 -7.14 2.23
CA THR A 218 -14.74 -6.26 2.58
C THR A 218 -15.16 -4.94 3.23
N GLU A 219 -16.44 -4.79 3.61
CA GLU A 219 -16.90 -3.65 4.40
C GLU A 219 -16.06 -3.49 5.67
N PHE A 220 -15.77 -2.24 6.04
CA PHE A 220 -14.88 -1.93 7.17
C PHE A 220 -15.30 -2.63 8.47
N GLU A 221 -16.58 -2.60 8.81
CA GLU A 221 -17.07 -3.23 10.05
C GLU A 221 -16.91 -4.77 10.04
N LYS A 222 -16.97 -5.40 8.84
CA LYS A 222 -16.68 -6.83 8.72
C LYS A 222 -15.22 -7.15 8.89
N LEU A 223 -14.33 -6.35 8.29
CA LEU A 223 -12.88 -6.49 8.48
C LEU A 223 -12.51 -6.32 9.95
N LYS A 224 -13.11 -5.36 10.63
CA LYS A 224 -12.94 -5.13 12.08
C LYS A 224 -13.44 -6.30 12.92
N LEU A 225 -14.60 -6.88 12.56
CA LEU A 225 -15.12 -8.08 13.22
C LEU A 225 -14.22 -9.31 12.98
N TYR A 226 -13.69 -9.47 11.77
CA TYR A 226 -12.75 -10.54 11.45
C TYR A 226 -11.46 -10.41 12.24
N GLU A 227 -10.90 -9.19 12.34
CA GLU A 227 -9.73 -8.94 13.19
C GLU A 227 -10.00 -9.30 14.65
N LYS A 228 -11.17 -8.93 15.18
CA LYS A 228 -11.56 -9.27 16.57
C LYS A 228 -11.66 -10.78 16.79
N LYS A 229 -12.18 -11.52 15.79
CA LYS A 229 -12.46 -12.96 15.92
C LYS A 229 -11.25 -13.84 15.65
N TYR A 230 -10.45 -13.49 14.64
CA TYR A 230 -9.37 -14.34 14.11
C TYR A 230 -7.97 -13.74 14.29
N GLY A 231 -7.87 -12.51 14.79
CA GLY A 231 -6.65 -11.73 14.74
C GLY A 231 -6.33 -11.26 13.33
N PHE A 232 -5.28 -10.45 13.20
CA PHE A 232 -4.78 -9.99 11.90
C PHE A 232 -3.26 -9.93 11.91
N LYS A 233 -2.61 -10.66 10.99
CA LYS A 233 -1.15 -10.79 10.96
C LYS A 233 -0.41 -9.44 10.86
N GLU A 234 -0.96 -8.46 10.13
CA GLU A 234 -0.33 -7.14 9.98
C GLU A 234 -0.49 -6.27 11.25
N SER A 235 -1.37 -6.62 12.19
CA SER A 235 -1.49 -5.94 13.50
C SER A 235 -0.36 -6.31 14.46
N ILE A 236 0.31 -7.45 14.27
CA ILE A 236 1.45 -7.89 15.10
C ILE A 236 2.63 -6.91 15.00
N ALA A 237 2.74 -6.20 13.88
CA ALA A 237 3.75 -5.16 13.68
C ALA A 237 3.47 -3.85 14.44
N MET A 238 2.33 -3.73 15.14
CA MET A 238 2.01 -2.57 15.95
C MET A 238 2.81 -2.60 17.27
N THR A 239 3.33 -1.46 17.66
CA THR A 239 4.09 -1.31 18.92
C THR A 239 3.24 -1.54 20.17
N ASP A 240 1.94 -1.42 20.05
CA ASP A 240 0.93 -1.64 21.09
C ASP A 240 -0.09 -2.68 20.61
N GLN A 241 0.03 -3.91 21.11
CA GLN A 241 -0.85 -5.03 20.76
C GLN A 241 -2.30 -4.86 21.25
N SER A 242 -2.56 -3.92 22.16
CA SER A 242 -3.93 -3.58 22.57
C SER A 242 -4.70 -2.83 21.49
N LYS A 243 -4.00 -2.18 20.57
CA LYS A 243 -4.59 -1.43 19.46
C LYS A 243 -4.94 -2.34 18.28
N LYS A 244 -6.08 -2.03 17.66
CA LYS A 244 -6.54 -2.76 16.48
C LYS A 244 -6.06 -2.08 15.19
N PHE A 245 -5.74 -2.90 14.18
CA PHE A 245 -5.35 -2.41 12.86
C PHE A 245 -6.50 -1.67 12.18
N PHE A 246 -7.71 -2.27 12.22
CA PHE A 246 -8.95 -1.64 11.74
C PHE A 246 -9.58 -0.78 12.86
N ASN A 247 -9.04 0.44 13.06
CA ASN A 247 -9.46 1.35 14.13
C ASN A 247 -10.64 2.23 13.69
N LEU A 248 -10.36 3.46 13.21
CA LEU A 248 -11.39 4.44 12.85
C LEU A 248 -11.97 4.22 11.44
N GLY A 249 -11.16 3.73 10.49
CA GLY A 249 -11.59 3.49 9.11
C GLY A 249 -12.29 4.69 8.46
N PRO A 250 -13.57 4.54 8.05
CA PRO A 250 -14.37 5.63 7.49
C PRO A 250 -14.58 6.81 8.45
N ASN A 251 -14.55 6.57 9.75
CA ASN A 251 -14.71 7.59 10.78
C ASN A 251 -13.43 8.39 11.07
N ASN A 252 -12.32 8.07 10.39
CA ASN A 252 -11.09 8.84 10.48
C ASN A 252 -11.26 10.17 9.76
N ASN A 253 -11.72 11.17 10.49
CA ASN A 253 -12.01 12.50 9.99
C ASN A 253 -11.05 13.52 10.61
N TRP A 254 -10.08 13.98 9.83
CA TRP A 254 -9.08 14.94 10.26
C TRP A 254 -9.68 16.25 10.82
N LYS A 255 -10.85 16.71 10.30
CA LYS A 255 -11.53 17.92 10.80
C LYS A 255 -11.92 17.84 12.28
N LYS A 256 -12.07 16.62 12.81
CA LYS A 256 -12.39 16.35 14.22
C LYS A 256 -11.18 16.00 15.07
N LEU A 257 -10.07 15.58 14.43
CA LEU A 257 -8.92 14.97 15.08
C LEU A 257 -7.67 15.83 15.07
N LEU A 258 -7.59 16.81 14.18
CA LEU A 258 -6.47 17.75 14.09
C LEU A 258 -6.91 19.15 14.50
N ASP A 259 -6.02 19.86 15.17
CA ASP A 259 -6.15 21.30 15.36
C ASP A 259 -5.96 22.06 14.04
N LYS A 260 -6.32 23.35 14.06
CA LYS A 260 -6.29 24.21 12.87
C LYS A 260 -4.85 24.45 12.39
N GLU A 261 -3.92 24.70 13.31
CA GLU A 261 -2.53 25.02 13.01
C GLU A 261 -1.83 23.83 12.31
N THR A 262 -1.99 22.62 12.86
CA THR A 262 -1.48 21.38 12.26
C THR A 262 -2.06 21.16 10.86
N SER A 263 -3.38 21.34 10.69
CA SER A 263 -4.04 21.18 9.39
C SER A 263 -3.53 22.19 8.35
N GLU A 264 -3.34 23.47 8.73
CA GLU A 264 -2.79 24.50 7.86
C GLU A 264 -1.32 24.21 7.49
N THR A 265 -0.54 23.73 8.44
CA THR A 265 0.85 23.31 8.22
C THR A 265 0.94 22.18 7.18
N ILE A 266 0.11 21.16 7.28
CA ILE A 266 0.03 20.05 6.29
C ILE A 266 -0.36 20.60 4.91
N CYS A 267 -1.37 21.46 4.84
CA CYS A 267 -1.81 22.11 3.60
C CYS A 267 -0.70 22.95 2.95
N LYS A 268 0.13 23.61 3.76
CA LYS A 268 1.28 24.39 3.29
C LYS A 268 2.38 23.46 2.73
N TYR A 269 2.73 22.40 3.44
CA TYR A 269 3.77 21.43 3.02
C TYR A 269 3.42 20.74 1.70
N PHE A 270 2.18 20.31 1.52
CA PHE A 270 1.75 19.44 0.41
C PHE A 270 0.77 20.15 -0.55
N LYS A 271 0.85 21.48 -0.61
CA LYS A 271 -0.14 22.33 -1.29
C LYS A 271 -0.43 21.92 -2.73
N ASN A 272 0.60 21.62 -3.52
CA ASN A 272 0.45 21.36 -4.96
C ASN A 272 -0.27 20.04 -5.21
N GLU A 273 0.16 18.99 -4.54
CA GLU A 273 -0.43 17.65 -4.69
C GLU A 273 -1.84 17.57 -4.08
N MET A 274 -2.06 18.30 -2.97
CA MET A 274 -3.40 18.38 -2.37
C MET A 274 -4.37 19.13 -3.29
N LYS A 275 -3.94 20.17 -4.00
CA LYS A 275 -4.74 20.84 -5.03
C LYS A 275 -5.00 19.94 -6.23
N GLU A 276 -3.96 19.29 -6.76
CA GLU A 276 -4.06 18.33 -7.87
C GLU A 276 -5.09 17.25 -7.55
N LEU A 277 -5.03 16.71 -6.33
CA LEU A 277 -5.93 15.66 -5.85
C LEU A 277 -7.29 16.18 -5.34
N ARG A 278 -7.52 17.50 -5.37
CA ARG A 278 -8.74 18.17 -4.89
C ARG A 278 -9.05 17.87 -3.42
N TYR A 279 -8.02 17.92 -2.58
CA TYR A 279 -8.17 17.88 -1.12
C TYR A 279 -8.29 19.30 -0.52
N ILE A 280 -7.84 20.31 -1.27
CA ILE A 280 -8.00 21.75 -0.97
C ILE A 280 -8.29 22.50 -2.26
#